data_e26b2711e15d4826777f0e27c31b2549
#
_entry.id   e26b2711e15d4826777f0e27c31b2549
#
_cell.length_a   1.000
_cell.length_b   1.000
_cell.length_c   1.000
_cell.angle_alpha   90.00
_cell.angle_beta   90.00
_cell.angle_gamma   90.00
#
_symmetry.space_group_name_H-M   'P 1'
#
loop_
_entity.id
_entity.type
_entity.pdbx_description
1 polymer ?
#
loop_
_entity_poly.entity_id
_entity_poly.type
_entity_poly.pdbx_seq_one_letter_code
_entity_poly.pdbx_strand_id
1 'polypeptide(L)'
;MGKLNVYIIVTGDTGFNDYDRFCQLMEKIRKDFFNYTIALNCVLGYNVVVYTGDSHGVENMAEIFCKNQEIDFMKYETDWKGKGRSAGPLRSAEIIKDVVKQVKWKRDSENIIYLVGFRKSDGTSFGADNCIEQFKKIIKKEQLEKLSKVVVEEI
;
A
#
# COMPACT_ATOMS: atom_id res chain seq x y z
N MET A 1 -13.31 -2.13 19.30
CA MET A 1 -12.38 -3.16 18.93
C MET A 1 -12.96 -4.33 18.16
N GLY A 2 -14.06 -4.17 17.48
CA GLY A 2 -14.66 -5.23 16.71
C GLY A 2 -14.03 -5.48 15.34
N LYS A 3 -13.32 -4.51 14.77
CA LYS A 3 -12.74 -4.61 13.41
C LYS A 3 -11.26 -4.28 13.36
N LEU A 4 -10.57 -4.96 12.43
CA LEU A 4 -9.20 -4.62 12.05
C LEU A 4 -9.26 -3.62 10.89
N ASN A 5 -8.57 -2.50 11.01
CA ASN A 5 -8.41 -1.55 9.91
C ASN A 5 -7.15 -1.91 9.13
N VAL A 6 -7.32 -2.23 7.85
CA VAL A 6 -6.23 -2.65 6.97
C VAL A 6 -5.99 -1.57 5.92
N TYR A 7 -4.77 -1.06 5.87
CA TYR A 7 -4.33 -0.05 4.92
C TYR A 7 -3.28 -0.67 4.02
N ILE A 8 -3.54 -0.73 2.72
CA ILE A 8 -2.62 -1.32 1.75
C ILE A 8 -2.16 -0.22 0.79
N ILE A 9 -0.86 0.11 0.86
CA ILE A 9 -0.24 1.04 -0.06
C ILE A 9 0.41 0.21 -1.16
N VAL A 10 0.05 0.48 -2.42
CA VAL A 10 0.57 -0.25 -3.58
C VAL A 10 1.58 0.62 -4.31
N THR A 11 2.75 0.06 -4.58
CA THR A 11 3.79 0.67 -5.39
C THR A 11 4.39 -0.38 -6.32
N GLY A 12 5.01 0.06 -7.40
CA GLY A 12 5.65 -0.92 -8.27
C GLY A 12 6.13 -0.38 -9.59
N ASP A 13 6.81 -1.25 -10.32
CA ASP A 13 7.38 -0.96 -11.62
C ASP A 13 6.28 -0.60 -12.63
N THR A 14 6.51 0.46 -13.39
CA THR A 14 5.53 0.95 -14.37
C THR A 14 5.41 0.05 -15.60
N GLY A 15 6.37 -0.82 -15.83
CA GLY A 15 6.36 -1.77 -16.94
C GLY A 15 5.85 -3.16 -16.57
N PHE A 16 5.50 -3.38 -15.32
CA PHE A 16 5.00 -4.69 -14.87
C PHE A 16 3.65 -5.00 -15.49
N ASN A 17 3.51 -6.19 -16.07
CA ASN A 17 2.30 -6.57 -16.83
C ASN A 17 1.72 -7.94 -16.47
N ASP A 18 2.19 -8.56 -15.39
CA ASP A 18 1.69 -9.88 -14.95
C ASP A 18 0.60 -9.72 -13.91
N TYR A 19 -0.63 -9.55 -14.39
CA TYR A 19 -1.78 -9.35 -13.50
C TYR A 19 -2.08 -10.56 -12.61
N ASP A 20 -1.88 -11.77 -13.13
CA ASP A 20 -2.11 -12.99 -12.33
C ASP A 20 -1.16 -13.03 -11.14
N ARG A 21 0.08 -12.65 -11.32
CA ARG A 21 1.06 -12.58 -10.24
C ARG A 21 0.69 -11.49 -9.23
N PHE A 22 0.16 -10.37 -9.72
CA PHE A 22 -0.35 -9.31 -8.83
C PHE A 22 -1.50 -9.85 -7.97
N CYS A 23 -2.45 -10.55 -8.57
CA CYS A 23 -3.57 -11.14 -7.83
C CYS A 23 -3.11 -12.16 -6.80
N GLN A 24 -2.09 -12.95 -7.11
CA GLN A 24 -1.51 -13.90 -6.16
C GLN A 24 -0.91 -13.20 -4.95
N LEU A 25 -0.23 -12.08 -5.18
CA LEU A 25 0.32 -11.27 -4.08
C LEU A 25 -0.80 -10.72 -3.20
N MET A 26 -1.84 -10.18 -3.79
CA MET A 26 -2.97 -9.62 -3.04
C MET A 26 -3.71 -10.70 -2.24
N GLU A 27 -3.83 -11.93 -2.78
CA GLU A 27 -4.40 -13.05 -2.04
C GLU A 27 -3.54 -13.44 -0.83
N LYS A 28 -2.23 -13.42 -1.00
CA LYS A 28 -1.29 -13.66 0.10
C LYS A 28 -1.48 -12.63 1.22
N ILE A 29 -1.62 -11.36 0.86
CA ILE A 29 -1.86 -10.28 1.81
C ILE A 29 -3.21 -10.49 2.51
N ARG A 30 -4.25 -10.86 1.76
CA ARG A 30 -5.57 -11.11 2.34
C ARG A 30 -5.54 -12.22 3.38
N LYS A 31 -4.85 -13.31 3.11
CA LYS A 31 -4.68 -14.41 4.07
C LYS A 31 -3.93 -13.94 5.32
N ASP A 32 -2.93 -13.09 5.15
CA ASP A 32 -2.14 -12.57 6.25
C ASP A 32 -3.00 -11.73 7.20
N PHE A 33 -3.74 -10.74 6.70
CA PHE A 33 -4.56 -9.92 7.59
C PHE A 33 -5.80 -10.64 8.11
N PHE A 34 -6.30 -11.63 7.37
CA PHE A 34 -7.37 -12.49 7.89
C PHE A 34 -6.89 -13.24 9.14
N ASN A 35 -5.68 -13.78 9.11
CA ASN A 35 -5.07 -14.42 10.28
C ASN A 35 -4.90 -13.44 11.45
N TYR A 36 -4.55 -12.19 11.16
CA TYR A 36 -4.50 -11.13 12.17
C TYR A 36 -5.86 -10.89 12.80
N THR A 37 -6.91 -10.87 11.99
CA THR A 37 -8.29 -10.70 12.46
C THR A 37 -8.64 -11.77 13.50
N ILE A 38 -8.25 -13.01 13.22
CA ILE A 38 -8.49 -14.14 14.13
C ILE A 38 -7.63 -13.97 15.40
N ALA A 39 -6.33 -13.70 15.25
CA ALA A 39 -5.39 -13.60 16.36
C ALA A 39 -5.75 -12.47 17.34
N LEU A 40 -6.28 -11.35 16.82
CA LEU A 40 -6.70 -10.20 17.61
C LEU A 40 -8.16 -10.28 18.07
N ASN A 41 -8.83 -11.38 17.76
CA ASN A 41 -10.23 -11.60 18.11
C ASN A 41 -11.15 -10.46 17.63
N CYS A 42 -10.93 -10.01 16.40
CA CYS A 42 -11.75 -8.99 15.76
C CYS A 42 -13.06 -9.60 15.26
N VAL A 43 -14.05 -9.72 16.11
CA VAL A 43 -15.29 -10.44 15.83
C VAL A 43 -16.13 -9.84 14.69
N LEU A 44 -15.95 -8.55 14.38
CA LEU A 44 -16.65 -7.88 13.28
C LEU A 44 -15.84 -7.89 11.98
N GLY A 45 -14.70 -8.59 11.95
CA GLY A 45 -13.89 -8.75 10.74
C GLY A 45 -12.91 -7.61 10.50
N TYR A 46 -12.86 -7.13 9.25
CA TYR A 46 -11.88 -6.12 8.86
C TYR A 46 -12.48 -5.10 7.88
N ASN A 47 -11.88 -3.92 7.85
CA ASN A 47 -12.09 -2.92 6.81
C ASN A 47 -10.78 -2.77 6.02
N VAL A 48 -10.86 -2.81 4.69
CA VAL A 48 -9.67 -2.67 3.83
C VAL A 48 -9.82 -1.44 2.94
N VAL A 49 -8.78 -0.62 2.88
CA VAL A 49 -8.67 0.46 1.90
C VAL A 49 -7.31 0.34 1.22
N VAL A 50 -7.30 0.33 -0.10
CA VAL A 50 -6.08 0.32 -0.91
C VAL A 50 -5.76 1.73 -1.35
N TYR A 51 -4.50 2.13 -1.17
CA TYR A 51 -3.99 3.45 -1.56
C TYR A 51 -3.03 3.25 -2.72
N THR A 52 -3.30 3.88 -3.84
CA THR A 52 -2.50 3.71 -5.04
C THR A 52 -2.33 5.02 -5.78
N GLY A 53 -1.30 5.09 -6.61
CA GLY A 53 -1.11 6.21 -7.53
C GLY A 53 -1.79 5.97 -8.87
N ASP A 54 -1.45 6.82 -9.84
CA ASP A 54 -2.04 6.81 -11.17
C ASP A 54 -1.08 6.31 -12.26
N SER A 55 0.05 5.72 -11.89
CA SER A 55 1.03 5.23 -12.85
C SER A 55 0.57 3.94 -13.53
N HIS A 56 1.19 3.66 -14.66
CA HIS A 56 0.99 2.38 -15.35
C HIS A 56 1.58 1.23 -14.54
N GLY A 57 1.34 0.01 -14.99
CA GLY A 57 1.90 -1.18 -14.39
C GLY A 57 1.21 -1.55 -13.08
N VAL A 58 1.98 -1.73 -12.01
CA VAL A 58 1.48 -2.25 -10.74
C VAL A 58 0.35 -1.38 -10.16
N GLU A 59 0.48 -0.06 -10.21
CA GLU A 59 -0.55 0.83 -9.65
C GLU A 59 -1.86 0.74 -10.42
N ASN A 60 -1.80 0.63 -11.73
CA ASN A 60 -2.99 0.42 -12.55
C ASN A 60 -3.65 -0.94 -12.27
N MET A 61 -2.85 -1.97 -12.03
CA MET A 61 -3.36 -3.29 -11.65
C MET A 61 -4.08 -3.24 -10.31
N ALA A 62 -3.61 -2.44 -9.37
CA ALA A 62 -4.27 -2.25 -8.09
C ALA A 62 -5.66 -1.66 -8.25
N GLU A 63 -5.81 -0.68 -9.13
CA GLU A 63 -7.12 -0.09 -9.42
C GLU A 63 -8.07 -1.12 -10.04
N ILE A 64 -7.61 -1.88 -11.01
CA ILE A 64 -8.40 -2.94 -11.66
C ILE A 64 -8.82 -3.98 -10.64
N PHE A 65 -7.89 -4.43 -9.82
CA PHE A 65 -8.14 -5.43 -8.78
C PHE A 65 -9.22 -4.95 -7.80
N CYS A 66 -9.09 -3.72 -7.32
CA CYS A 66 -10.07 -3.16 -6.37
C CYS A 66 -11.46 -3.03 -6.98
N LYS A 67 -11.57 -2.63 -8.24
CA LYS A 67 -12.85 -2.55 -8.94
C LYS A 67 -13.46 -3.93 -9.11
N ASN A 68 -12.67 -4.94 -9.48
CA ASN A 68 -13.15 -6.31 -9.67
C ASN A 68 -13.57 -6.97 -8.37
N GLN A 69 -12.91 -6.67 -7.28
CA GLN A 69 -13.16 -7.29 -5.96
C GLN A 69 -14.05 -6.43 -5.06
N GLU A 70 -14.52 -5.29 -5.54
CA GLU A 70 -15.34 -4.35 -4.77
C GLU A 70 -14.65 -3.92 -3.47
N ILE A 71 -13.34 -3.61 -3.57
CA ILE A 71 -12.54 -3.10 -2.46
C ILE A 71 -12.43 -1.59 -2.59
N ASP A 72 -12.63 -0.88 -1.48
CA ASP A 72 -12.46 0.58 -1.44
C ASP A 72 -11.01 0.96 -1.75
N PHE A 73 -10.82 1.99 -2.57
CA PHE A 73 -9.48 2.45 -2.88
C PHE A 73 -9.44 3.97 -3.04
N MET A 74 -8.26 4.52 -2.74
CA MET A 74 -7.94 5.93 -2.91
C MET A 74 -6.87 6.05 -3.99
N LYS A 75 -7.19 6.73 -5.08
CA LYS A 75 -6.26 6.95 -6.18
C LYS A 75 -5.70 8.36 -6.11
N TYR A 76 -4.39 8.47 -6.06
CA TYR A 76 -3.69 9.76 -6.00
C TYR A 76 -3.09 10.07 -7.36
N GLU A 77 -3.46 11.22 -7.90
CA GLU A 77 -2.92 11.68 -9.18
C GLU A 77 -1.55 12.33 -8.98
N THR A 78 -0.70 12.19 -9.99
CA THR A 78 0.65 12.75 -9.97
C THR A 78 0.64 14.09 -10.72
N ASP A 79 1.08 15.14 -10.05
CA ASP A 79 1.14 16.50 -10.63
C ASP A 79 2.44 16.70 -11.42
N TRP A 80 2.57 16.03 -12.55
CA TRP A 80 3.77 16.15 -13.41
C TRP A 80 3.95 17.56 -13.96
N LYS A 81 2.88 18.27 -14.28
CA LYS A 81 2.93 19.61 -14.85
C LYS A 81 3.40 20.64 -13.84
N GLY A 82 2.93 20.54 -12.60
CA GLY A 82 3.28 21.51 -11.56
C GLY A 82 4.59 21.20 -10.85
N LYS A 83 4.94 19.93 -10.71
CA LYS A 83 6.06 19.48 -9.86
C LYS A 83 7.20 18.82 -10.61
N GLY A 84 7.04 18.47 -11.88
CA GLY A 84 8.09 17.83 -12.68
C GLY A 84 8.56 16.53 -12.05
N ARG A 85 9.88 16.36 -11.95
CA ARG A 85 10.50 15.12 -11.42
C ARG A 85 10.17 14.85 -9.95
N SER A 86 9.84 15.88 -9.18
CA SER A 86 9.50 15.72 -7.78
C SER A 86 8.07 15.25 -7.56
N ALA A 87 7.25 15.19 -8.60
CA ALA A 87 5.83 14.84 -8.50
C ALA A 87 5.60 13.43 -7.93
N GLY A 88 6.35 12.44 -8.40
CA GLY A 88 6.25 11.06 -7.90
C GLY A 88 6.60 10.94 -6.42
N PRO A 89 7.80 11.39 -6.00
CA PRO A 89 8.19 11.39 -4.60
C PRO A 89 7.23 12.17 -3.69
N LEU A 90 6.72 13.31 -4.13
CA LEU A 90 5.75 14.09 -3.35
C LEU A 90 4.44 13.35 -3.19
N ARG A 91 3.95 12.71 -4.25
CA ARG A 91 2.74 11.89 -4.19
C ARG A 91 2.92 10.71 -3.24
N SER A 92 4.05 10.00 -3.30
CA SER A 92 4.34 8.89 -2.39
C SER A 92 4.35 9.35 -0.94
N ALA A 93 4.97 10.49 -0.65
CA ALA A 93 4.97 11.06 0.68
C ALA A 93 3.56 11.40 1.16
N GLU A 94 2.74 11.98 0.29
CA GLU A 94 1.34 12.32 0.59
C GLU A 94 0.53 11.07 0.95
N ILE A 95 0.63 10.02 0.16
CA ILE A 95 -0.07 8.76 0.41
C ILE A 95 0.31 8.20 1.78
N ILE A 96 1.61 8.09 2.06
CA ILE A 96 2.10 7.51 3.30
C ILE A 96 1.65 8.34 4.51
N LYS A 97 1.75 9.66 4.41
CA LYS A 97 1.32 10.57 5.48
C LYS A 97 -0.17 10.50 5.73
N ASP A 98 -0.98 10.35 4.69
CA ASP A 98 -2.43 10.21 4.83
C ASP A 98 -2.78 8.91 5.55
N VAL A 99 -2.12 7.81 5.23
CA VAL A 99 -2.32 6.52 5.91
C VAL A 99 -1.92 6.63 7.39
N VAL A 100 -0.77 7.22 7.69
CA VAL A 100 -0.32 7.44 9.07
C VAL A 100 -1.35 8.26 9.84
N LYS A 101 -1.88 9.30 9.23
CA LYS A 101 -2.91 10.15 9.82
C LYS A 101 -4.17 9.35 10.17
N GLN A 102 -4.60 8.46 9.28
CA GLN A 102 -5.75 7.58 9.53
C GLN A 102 -5.50 6.64 10.70
N VAL A 103 -4.32 6.03 10.77
CA VAL A 103 -3.93 5.13 11.86
C VAL A 103 -3.94 5.87 13.19
N LYS A 104 -3.39 7.07 13.24
CA LYS A 104 -3.37 7.90 14.46
C LYS A 104 -4.77 8.32 14.88
N TRP A 105 -5.64 8.62 13.91
CA TRP A 105 -7.03 8.97 14.19
C TRP A 105 -7.78 7.79 14.81
N LYS A 106 -7.47 6.56 14.35
CA LYS A 106 -8.13 5.32 14.82
C LYS A 106 -7.25 4.53 15.78
N ARG A 107 -6.39 5.19 16.54
CA ARG A 107 -5.42 4.53 17.43
C ARG A 107 -6.03 3.62 18.48
N ASP A 108 -7.29 3.84 18.83
CA ASP A 108 -8.01 3.00 19.79
C ASP A 108 -8.58 1.72 19.15
N SER A 109 -8.42 1.57 17.85
CA SER A 109 -8.78 0.36 17.10
C SER A 109 -7.54 -0.44 16.74
N GLU A 110 -7.74 -1.66 16.27
CA GLU A 110 -6.64 -2.46 15.72
C GLU A 110 -6.36 -2.01 14.29
N ASN A 111 -5.09 -1.75 13.98
CA ASN A 111 -4.66 -1.25 12.67
C ASN A 111 -3.46 -2.02 12.16
N ILE A 112 -3.40 -2.24 10.84
CA ILE A 112 -2.22 -2.79 10.18
C ILE A 112 -2.01 -2.10 8.83
N ILE A 113 -0.76 -1.80 8.51
CA ILE A 113 -0.36 -1.12 7.28
C ILE A 113 0.51 -2.06 6.46
N TYR A 114 0.15 -2.26 5.20
CA TYR A 114 0.97 -3.01 4.25
C TYR A 114 1.50 -2.07 3.18
N LEU A 115 2.77 -2.23 2.84
CA LEU A 115 3.32 -1.71 1.59
C LEU A 115 3.56 -2.90 0.69
N VAL A 116 2.86 -2.98 -0.44
CA VAL A 116 2.94 -4.12 -1.35
C VAL A 116 3.31 -3.67 -2.75
N GLY A 117 3.92 -4.56 -3.52
CA GLY A 117 4.22 -4.27 -4.91
C GLY A 117 5.32 -5.11 -5.51
N PHE A 118 5.83 -4.63 -6.63
CA PHE A 118 6.88 -5.31 -7.41
C PHE A 118 7.93 -4.30 -7.85
N ARG A 119 9.20 -4.67 -7.73
CA ARG A 119 10.31 -3.84 -8.17
C ARG A 119 11.34 -4.66 -8.93
N LYS A 120 12.05 -4.03 -9.85
CA LYS A 120 13.17 -4.69 -10.54
C LYS A 120 14.37 -4.73 -9.62
N SER A 121 15.05 -5.88 -9.62
CA SER A 121 16.24 -6.09 -8.79
C SER A 121 17.44 -5.25 -9.22
N ASP A 122 17.44 -4.72 -10.46
CA ASP A 122 18.53 -3.91 -11.00
C ASP A 122 18.47 -2.43 -10.60
N GLY A 123 17.50 -2.03 -9.78
CA GLY A 123 17.37 -0.66 -9.29
C GLY A 123 16.72 0.31 -10.26
N THR A 124 16.13 -0.16 -11.37
CA THR A 124 15.50 0.73 -12.37
C THR A 124 14.04 1.08 -12.06
N SER A 125 13.46 0.51 -11.03
CA SER A 125 12.11 0.86 -10.58
C SER A 125 12.19 2.06 -9.62
N PHE A 126 12.57 3.22 -10.13
CA PHE A 126 12.90 4.40 -9.30
C PHE A 126 11.73 4.85 -8.43
N GLY A 127 10.53 4.91 -8.98
CA GLY A 127 9.35 5.34 -8.23
C GLY A 127 9.02 4.38 -7.10
N ALA A 128 9.06 3.08 -7.37
CA ALA A 128 8.82 2.07 -6.36
C ALA A 128 9.89 2.09 -5.27
N ASP A 129 11.17 2.15 -5.66
CA ASP A 129 12.27 2.19 -4.71
C ASP A 129 12.20 3.42 -3.80
N ASN A 130 11.86 4.57 -4.37
CA ASN A 130 11.69 5.80 -3.60
C ASN A 130 10.52 5.69 -2.61
N CYS A 131 9.40 5.13 -3.05
CA CYS A 131 8.23 4.93 -2.19
C CYS A 131 8.56 4.00 -1.01
N ILE A 132 9.26 2.90 -1.28
CA ILE A 132 9.68 1.96 -0.24
C ILE A 132 10.59 2.64 0.79
N GLU A 133 11.56 3.41 0.32
CA GLU A 133 12.49 4.13 1.19
C GLU A 133 11.76 5.16 2.06
N GLN A 134 10.87 5.95 1.48
CA GLN A 134 10.07 6.92 2.21
C GLN A 134 9.18 6.25 3.24
N PHE A 135 8.54 5.14 2.87
CA PHE A 135 7.68 4.38 3.77
C PHE A 135 8.46 3.96 5.01
N LYS A 136 9.61 3.33 4.82
CA LYS A 136 10.44 2.87 5.93
C LYS A 136 10.85 4.01 6.87
N LYS A 137 11.24 5.15 6.29
CA LYS A 137 11.63 6.33 7.08
C LYS A 137 10.46 6.91 7.88
N ILE A 138 9.32 7.09 7.25
CA ILE A 138 8.15 7.70 7.89
C ILE A 138 7.59 6.78 8.97
N ILE A 139 7.47 5.49 8.68
CA ILE A 139 6.97 4.49 9.64
C ILE A 139 7.87 4.44 10.88
N LYS A 140 9.18 4.47 10.70
CA LYS A 140 10.14 4.49 11.81
C LYS A 140 10.01 5.77 12.64
N LYS A 141 9.93 6.93 11.99
CA LYS A 141 9.76 8.22 12.64
C LYS A 141 8.48 8.26 13.49
N GLU A 142 7.40 7.70 12.95
CA GLU A 142 6.10 7.69 13.60
C GLU A 142 5.92 6.52 14.58
N GLN A 143 6.94 5.68 14.73
CA GLN A 143 6.95 4.53 15.65
C GLN A 143 5.83 3.52 15.36
N LEU A 144 5.58 3.26 14.08
CA LEU A 144 4.53 2.35 13.61
C LEU A 144 5.08 1.03 13.05
N GLU A 145 6.35 0.70 13.31
CA GLU A 145 6.97 -0.52 12.74
C GLU A 145 6.22 -1.79 13.11
N LYS A 146 5.71 -1.87 14.33
CA LYS A 146 4.98 -3.06 14.81
C LYS A 146 3.63 -3.24 14.13
N LEU A 147 3.08 -2.17 13.52
CA LEU A 147 1.80 -2.18 12.84
C LEU A 147 1.97 -2.23 11.32
N SER A 148 3.18 -2.43 10.82
CA SER A 148 3.45 -2.34 9.39
C SER A 148 4.22 -3.54 8.85
N LYS A 149 3.97 -3.86 7.58
CA LYS A 149 4.69 -4.90 6.84
C LYS A 149 5.00 -4.42 5.43
N VAL A 150 6.20 -4.75 4.96
CA VAL A 150 6.62 -4.49 3.57
C VAL A 150 6.67 -5.84 2.85
N VAL A 151 5.84 -5.99 1.83
CA VAL A 151 5.75 -7.21 1.03
C VAL A 151 5.93 -6.83 -0.43
N VAL A 152 7.18 -6.66 -0.82
CA VAL A 152 7.55 -6.24 -2.18
C VAL A 152 8.40 -7.34 -2.81
N GLU A 153 7.96 -7.83 -3.97
CA GLU A 153 8.64 -8.88 -4.72
C GLU A 153 9.55 -8.29 -5.78
N GLU A 154 10.66 -8.95 -6.02
CA GLU A 154 11.59 -8.59 -7.10
C GLU A 154 11.20 -9.30 -8.40
N ILE A 155 11.36 -8.58 -9.51
CA ILE A 155 11.06 -9.07 -10.85
C ILE A 155 12.24 -8.92 -11.80
#